data_c4e18b46f147e82334fbed24b038302e
#
_entry.id   c4e18b46f147e82334fbed24b038302e
#
_cell.length_a   1.000
_cell.length_b   1.000
_cell.length_c   1.000
_cell.angle_alpha   90.00
_cell.angle_beta   90.00
_cell.angle_gamma   90.00
#
_symmetry.space_group_name_H-M   'P 1'
#
loop_
_entity.id
_entity.type
_entity.pdbx_description
1 polymer ?
#
loop_
_entity_poly.entity_id
_entity_poly.type
_entity_poly.pdbx_seq_one_letter_code
_entity_poly.pdbx_strand_id
1 'polypeptide(L)'
;MMLVLCLAALCAVIAGCQEEAASPKAKDVKATPEKEPAAAVKPAPAPAEKPAAAVAGPILGPFKLAKNWADEQGFVVNWLICGVFPNPGERPDNTGFGTDYLKNYGGEAAFTPTNGTEIKKDDGSVVKFLPYSTTGTDIIFGDVAHLKIESNQEKILCYCACWLDSDADKDVEVRVGSDDGYKLWINHQLISEMHVYRAMEMDQETHKVKLNKGKNLLLIKVDQDTGEYQFMLRVVGSDGKEIPGITVWN
;
A
#
# COMPACT_ATOMS: atom_id res chain seq x y z
N MET A 1 1.59 56.98 -24.69
CA MET A 1 2.47 58.12 -24.39
C MET A 1 3.27 57.75 -23.15
N MET A 2 4.56 57.78 -23.31
CA MET A 2 5.72 57.69 -22.38
C MET A 2 5.90 56.27 -21.78
N LEU A 3 6.82 55.51 -22.24
CA LEU A 3 8.30 55.63 -22.48
C LEU A 3 9.10 55.89 -21.21
N VAL A 4 10.07 55.04 -21.01
CA VAL A 4 11.50 55.22 -20.67
C VAL A 4 11.89 54.42 -19.46
N LEU A 5 12.79 53.61 -19.54
CA LEU A 5 14.17 53.23 -19.90
C LEU A 5 14.87 52.53 -18.73
N CYS A 6 15.44 51.42 -19.03
CA CYS A 6 16.79 50.91 -18.78
C CYS A 6 17.65 51.52 -17.67
N LEU A 7 18.28 50.66 -16.87
CA LEU A 7 19.75 50.73 -16.74
C LEU A 7 20.32 49.40 -16.29
N ALA A 8 21.24 48.89 -17.09
CA ALA A 8 22.17 47.84 -16.79
C ALA A 8 23.42 48.44 -16.08
N ALA A 9 23.99 47.70 -15.16
CA ALA A 9 25.37 47.92 -14.73
C ALA A 9 26.05 46.62 -14.40
N LEU A 10 26.97 46.35 -15.16
CA LEU A 10 28.14 45.54 -15.36
C LEU A 10 29.26 45.90 -14.38
N CYS A 11 30.17 44.96 -14.15
CA CYS A 11 31.55 45.00 -13.57
C CYS A 11 31.70 44.16 -12.31
N ALA A 12 32.77 43.39 -12.10
CA ALA A 12 33.92 42.94 -12.88
C ALA A 12 34.59 41.82 -12.08
N VAL A 13 35.28 41.00 -12.82
CA VAL A 13 36.23 39.93 -12.48
C VAL A 13 37.38 40.44 -11.58
N ILE A 14 37.78 39.63 -10.57
CA ILE A 14 39.19 39.56 -10.17
C ILE A 14 39.55 38.13 -9.93
N ALA A 15 40.50 37.66 -10.71
CA ALA A 15 41.28 36.44 -10.56
C ALA A 15 42.42 36.67 -9.55
N GLY A 16 42.74 35.67 -8.77
CA GLY A 16 43.94 35.62 -7.93
C GLY A 16 44.42 34.20 -7.83
N CYS A 17 45.47 33.94 -8.56
CA CYS A 17 46.29 32.70 -8.50
C CYS A 17 47.24 32.68 -7.31
N GLN A 18 47.78 31.50 -7.06
CA GLN A 18 49.02 31.12 -6.36
C GLN A 18 48.80 30.49 -5.00
N GLU A 19 49.50 29.41 -4.55
CA GLU A 19 50.72 28.74 -5.07
C GLU A 19 50.80 27.38 -4.35
N GLU A 20 51.48 26.49 -5.01
CA GLU A 20 51.87 25.15 -4.64
C GLU A 20 52.87 25.12 -3.48
N ALA A 21 52.74 24.20 -2.54
CA ALA A 21 53.88 23.82 -1.70
C ALA A 21 53.84 22.34 -1.37
N ALA A 22 54.97 21.72 -1.64
CA ALA A 22 55.26 20.32 -1.71
C ALA A 22 55.34 19.61 -0.34
N SER A 23 55.11 18.31 -0.42
CA SER A 23 55.39 17.18 0.46
C SER A 23 56.65 17.25 1.35
N PRO A 24 56.72 16.50 2.47
CA PRO A 24 57.63 15.36 2.39
C PRO A 24 57.07 14.02 2.92
N LYS A 25 57.57 12.94 2.32
CA LYS A 25 57.43 11.54 2.68
C LYS A 25 57.92 11.23 4.09
N ALA A 26 57.20 10.44 4.83
CA ALA A 26 57.77 9.69 5.98
C ALA A 26 57.17 8.28 6.04
N LYS A 27 57.95 7.35 5.70
CA LYS A 27 58.29 6.03 6.21
C LYS A 27 57.19 5.11 6.74
N ASP A 28 57.13 3.96 6.09
CA ASP A 28 56.52 2.70 6.52
C ASP A 28 56.80 2.35 7.96
N VAL A 29 55.75 2.14 8.75
CA VAL A 29 55.79 1.34 9.95
C VAL A 29 54.73 0.26 9.85
N LYS A 30 55.19 -0.96 9.68
CA LYS A 30 54.44 -2.21 9.59
C LYS A 30 53.86 -2.48 11.00
N ALA A 31 52.57 -2.22 11.20
CA ALA A 31 51.85 -2.63 12.41
C ALA A 31 51.23 -4.01 12.18
N THR A 32 51.54 -4.92 13.05
CA THR A 32 50.93 -6.27 13.15
C THR A 32 49.45 -6.14 13.56
N PRO A 33 48.52 -6.86 12.99
CA PRO A 33 47.13 -6.81 13.40
C PRO A 33 46.94 -7.51 14.76
N GLU A 34 46.54 -6.75 15.77
CA GLU A 34 46.07 -7.23 17.04
C GLU A 34 44.71 -7.91 16.83
N LYS A 35 44.61 -9.13 17.35
CA LYS A 35 43.43 -9.99 17.19
C LYS A 35 42.34 -9.47 18.14
N GLU A 36 41.32 -8.86 17.57
CA GLU A 36 40.09 -8.41 18.25
C GLU A 36 39.40 -9.61 18.91
N PRO A 37 38.96 -9.53 20.19
CA PRO A 37 38.24 -10.62 20.84
C PRO A 37 36.86 -10.77 20.21
N ALA A 38 36.51 -11.99 19.80
CA ALA A 38 35.21 -12.36 19.20
C ALA A 38 34.08 -11.85 20.10
N ALA A 39 33.25 -10.97 19.55
CA ALA A 39 32.01 -10.50 20.17
C ALA A 39 31.08 -11.70 20.38
N ALA A 40 30.60 -11.85 21.63
CA ALA A 40 29.65 -12.87 22.02
C ALA A 40 28.39 -12.78 21.16
N VAL A 41 28.10 -13.81 20.40
CA VAL A 41 26.88 -13.94 19.60
C VAL A 41 25.69 -13.99 20.56
N LYS A 42 24.89 -12.92 20.57
CA LYS A 42 23.62 -12.88 21.28
C LYS A 42 22.71 -13.97 20.70
N PRO A 43 22.11 -14.86 21.51
CA PRO A 43 21.23 -15.89 20.98
C PRO A 43 20.07 -15.24 20.21
N ALA A 44 19.75 -15.79 19.05
CA ALA A 44 18.62 -15.36 18.24
C ALA A 44 17.34 -15.47 19.09
N PRO A 45 16.41 -14.50 19.00
CA PRO A 45 15.11 -14.62 19.66
C PRO A 45 14.41 -15.89 19.21
N ALA A 46 13.79 -16.60 20.16
CA ALA A 46 12.99 -17.77 19.87
C ALA A 46 11.92 -17.43 18.82
N PRO A 47 11.57 -18.35 17.91
CA PRO A 47 10.51 -18.13 16.94
C PRO A 47 9.23 -17.74 17.71
N ALA A 48 8.62 -16.61 17.33
CA ALA A 48 7.34 -16.20 17.89
C ALA A 48 6.34 -17.35 17.66
N GLU A 49 5.64 -17.76 18.72
CA GLU A 49 4.55 -18.73 18.59
C GLU A 49 3.59 -18.21 17.52
N LYS A 50 3.36 -19.07 16.50
CA LYS A 50 2.39 -18.79 15.45
C LYS A 50 1.04 -18.58 16.13
N PRO A 51 0.37 -17.41 15.99
CA PRO A 51 -0.94 -17.21 16.59
C PRO A 51 -1.87 -18.36 16.21
N ALA A 52 -2.64 -18.85 17.16
CA ALA A 52 -3.63 -19.88 16.89
C ALA A 52 -4.50 -19.42 15.71
N ALA A 53 -4.60 -20.25 14.68
CA ALA A 53 -5.40 -19.94 13.52
C ALA A 53 -6.84 -19.64 13.98
N ALA A 54 -7.30 -18.41 13.79
CA ALA A 54 -8.68 -18.06 14.00
C ALA A 54 -9.55 -19.03 13.20
N VAL A 55 -10.66 -19.47 13.77
CA VAL A 55 -11.62 -20.30 13.04
C VAL A 55 -12.16 -19.45 11.90
N ALA A 56 -11.64 -19.71 10.71
CA ALA A 56 -12.02 -18.98 9.51
C ALA A 56 -13.50 -19.22 9.21
N GLY A 57 -14.28 -18.17 9.06
CA GLY A 57 -15.63 -18.26 8.54
C GLY A 57 -15.62 -18.77 7.08
N PRO A 58 -16.78 -19.14 6.53
CA PRO A 58 -16.84 -19.63 5.16
C PRO A 58 -16.36 -18.54 4.16
N ILE A 59 -15.61 -18.98 3.16
CA ILE A 59 -15.30 -18.16 1.99
C ILE A 59 -16.60 -18.00 1.19
N LEU A 60 -16.97 -16.75 0.86
CA LEU A 60 -18.16 -16.44 0.09
C LEU A 60 -17.82 -16.21 -1.37
N GLY A 61 -18.67 -16.70 -2.25
CA GLY A 61 -18.51 -16.59 -3.70
C GLY A 61 -18.98 -17.85 -4.43
N PRO A 62 -18.81 -17.95 -5.75
CA PRO A 62 -18.19 -16.92 -6.62
C PRO A 62 -19.11 -15.73 -6.90
N PHE A 63 -18.55 -14.53 -6.87
CA PHE A 63 -19.21 -13.30 -7.32
C PHE A 63 -18.69 -12.90 -8.69
N LYS A 64 -19.52 -12.24 -9.51
CA LYS A 64 -19.09 -11.63 -10.75
C LYS A 64 -18.45 -10.25 -10.48
N LEU A 65 -17.56 -9.84 -11.35
CA LEU A 65 -17.15 -8.45 -11.43
C LEU A 65 -18.35 -7.57 -11.78
N ALA A 66 -18.45 -6.41 -11.19
CA ALA A 66 -19.56 -5.49 -11.40
C ALA A 66 -19.29 -4.51 -12.55
N LYS A 67 -20.34 -3.85 -13.01
CA LYS A 67 -20.28 -2.74 -13.94
C LYS A 67 -21.04 -1.54 -13.40
N ASN A 68 -20.64 -0.34 -13.80
CA ASN A 68 -21.34 0.89 -13.46
C ASN A 68 -22.46 1.22 -14.44
N TRP A 69 -23.14 2.34 -14.22
CA TRP A 69 -24.22 2.83 -15.05
C TRP A 69 -23.80 3.23 -16.50
N ALA A 70 -22.49 3.49 -16.72
CA ALA A 70 -21.93 3.81 -18.02
C ALA A 70 -21.37 2.55 -18.75
N ASP A 71 -21.76 1.35 -18.30
CA ASP A 71 -21.25 0.05 -18.77
C ASP A 71 -19.74 -0.17 -18.62
N GLU A 72 -19.05 0.66 -17.85
CA GLU A 72 -17.69 0.37 -17.44
C GLU A 72 -17.67 -0.89 -16.56
N GLN A 73 -16.77 -1.80 -16.85
CA GLN A 73 -16.79 -3.18 -16.33
C GLN A 73 -15.59 -3.48 -15.44
N GLY A 74 -15.63 -4.62 -14.79
CA GLY A 74 -14.48 -5.19 -14.07
C GLY A 74 -14.35 -4.75 -12.62
N PHE A 75 -15.35 -4.09 -12.02
CA PHE A 75 -15.27 -3.63 -10.63
C PHE A 75 -15.31 -4.78 -9.63
N VAL A 76 -14.40 -4.74 -8.67
CA VAL A 76 -14.38 -5.65 -7.53
C VAL A 76 -15.17 -4.99 -6.40
N VAL A 77 -16.34 -5.54 -6.09
CA VAL A 77 -17.29 -4.97 -5.13
C VAL A 77 -17.53 -5.86 -3.90
N ASN A 78 -16.85 -7.00 -3.83
CA ASN A 78 -16.96 -7.96 -2.75
C ASN A 78 -15.61 -8.14 -2.07
N TRP A 79 -15.52 -7.79 -0.78
CA TRP A 79 -14.28 -7.72 -0.04
C TRP A 79 -14.43 -8.31 1.37
N LEU A 80 -13.31 -8.76 1.94
CA LEU A 80 -13.11 -8.82 3.38
C LEU A 80 -12.48 -7.51 3.81
N ILE A 81 -13.10 -6.78 4.73
CA ILE A 81 -12.59 -5.48 5.19
C ILE A 81 -12.25 -5.56 6.66
N CYS A 82 -11.09 -5.02 7.04
CA CYS A 82 -10.57 -4.99 8.40
C CYS A 82 -10.04 -3.60 8.74
N GLY A 83 -10.43 -3.08 9.85
CA GLY A 83 -10.02 -1.77 10.37
C GLY A 83 -10.84 -1.41 11.61
N VAL A 84 -10.64 -0.28 12.14
CA VAL A 84 -9.82 0.86 11.73
C VAL A 84 -8.46 0.78 12.42
N PHE A 85 -7.39 1.12 11.70
CA PHE A 85 -6.05 1.29 12.26
C PHE A 85 -5.66 2.76 12.26
N PRO A 86 -4.80 3.23 13.19
CA PRO A 86 -4.39 4.63 13.22
C PRO A 86 -3.44 4.98 12.07
N ASN A 87 -3.55 6.21 11.55
CA ASN A 87 -2.63 6.82 10.60
C ASN A 87 -2.13 8.17 11.14
N PRO A 88 -1.43 8.19 12.31
CA PRO A 88 -1.10 9.41 13.02
C PRO A 88 -0.04 10.25 12.29
N GLY A 89 -0.04 11.55 12.59
CA GLY A 89 0.84 12.55 12.00
C GLY A 89 0.12 13.41 10.96
N GLU A 90 0.86 14.34 10.41
CA GLU A 90 0.40 15.19 9.30
C GLU A 90 1.07 14.74 8.01
N ARG A 91 0.42 14.89 6.88
CA ARG A 91 1.03 14.61 5.59
C ARG A 91 2.19 15.58 5.29
N PRO A 92 3.26 15.10 4.68
CA PRO A 92 3.47 13.72 4.18
C PRO A 92 4.01 12.74 5.24
N ASP A 93 4.08 13.14 6.50
CA ASP A 93 4.80 12.42 7.56
C ASP A 93 3.91 11.52 8.42
N ASN A 94 2.64 11.30 8.03
CA ASN A 94 1.76 10.37 8.72
C ASN A 94 2.29 8.92 8.61
N THR A 95 2.44 8.27 9.76
CA THR A 95 3.26 7.06 9.87
C THR A 95 2.49 5.75 9.67
N GLY A 96 1.15 5.79 9.75
CA GLY A 96 0.32 4.58 9.62
C GLY A 96 0.43 3.93 8.26
N PHE A 97 0.57 4.72 7.20
CA PHE A 97 0.77 4.22 5.85
C PHE A 97 2.00 3.31 5.73
N GLY A 98 3.13 3.70 6.34
CA GLY A 98 4.36 2.93 6.39
C GLY A 98 4.36 1.79 7.43
N THR A 99 3.43 1.80 8.39
CA THR A 99 3.37 0.83 9.48
C THR A 99 2.73 -0.48 9.02
N ASP A 100 3.45 -1.59 9.19
CA ASP A 100 2.89 -2.93 8.98
C ASP A 100 2.08 -3.37 10.21
N TYR A 101 0.77 -3.18 10.17
CA TYR A 101 -0.14 -3.61 11.24
C TYR A 101 -0.39 -5.12 11.26
N LEU A 102 0.04 -5.83 10.22
CA LEU A 102 -0.04 -7.28 10.10
C LEU A 102 1.27 -7.99 10.49
N LYS A 103 2.28 -7.24 10.99
CA LYS A 103 3.63 -7.74 11.35
C LYS A 103 3.62 -8.99 12.24
N ASN A 104 2.68 -9.05 13.20
CA ASN A 104 2.55 -10.19 14.13
C ASN A 104 1.86 -11.42 13.49
N TYR A 105 1.39 -11.29 12.27
CA TYR A 105 0.66 -12.32 11.51
C TYR A 105 1.42 -12.76 10.25
N GLY A 106 2.72 -12.44 10.18
CA GLY A 106 3.59 -12.73 9.05
C GLY A 106 3.92 -11.52 8.17
N GLY A 107 3.29 -10.37 8.44
CA GLY A 107 3.49 -9.12 7.70
C GLY A 107 2.61 -9.00 6.46
N GLU A 108 2.42 -7.77 5.98
CA GLU A 108 1.57 -7.43 4.83
C GLU A 108 1.88 -8.29 3.59
N ALA A 109 3.17 -8.56 3.35
CA ALA A 109 3.63 -9.32 2.19
C ALA A 109 3.43 -10.85 2.30
N ALA A 110 3.04 -11.38 3.46
CA ALA A 110 2.84 -12.84 3.64
C ALA A 110 1.46 -13.17 4.20
N PHE A 111 0.68 -12.16 4.54
CA PHE A 111 -0.60 -12.34 5.22
C PHE A 111 -1.70 -12.82 4.26
N THR A 112 -2.45 -13.81 4.70
CA THR A 112 -3.60 -14.35 3.96
C THR A 112 -4.83 -14.32 4.87
N PRO A 113 -5.68 -13.29 4.77
CA PRO A 113 -6.89 -13.18 5.57
C PRO A 113 -7.96 -14.17 5.14
N THR A 114 -8.80 -14.55 6.08
CA THR A 114 -10.05 -15.27 5.84
C THR A 114 -11.17 -14.59 6.61
N ASN A 115 -12.42 -14.87 6.26
CA ASN A 115 -13.56 -14.36 7.00
C ASN A 115 -13.45 -14.67 8.49
N GLY A 116 -13.55 -13.64 9.34
CA GLY A 116 -13.41 -13.74 10.79
C GLY A 116 -11.95 -13.68 11.31
N THR A 117 -10.94 -13.58 10.45
CA THR A 117 -9.55 -13.41 10.91
C THR A 117 -9.43 -12.19 11.82
N GLU A 118 -8.94 -12.39 13.03
CA GLU A 118 -8.79 -11.37 14.06
C GLU A 118 -7.38 -10.76 14.02
N ILE A 119 -7.32 -9.44 14.09
CA ILE A 119 -6.07 -8.69 14.27
C ILE A 119 -6.13 -7.96 15.58
N LYS A 120 -5.20 -8.29 16.48
CA LYS A 120 -5.01 -7.58 17.74
C LYS A 120 -4.10 -6.39 17.50
N LYS A 121 -4.61 -5.20 17.80
CA LYS A 121 -3.85 -3.94 17.71
C LYS A 121 -2.92 -3.76 18.92
N ASP A 122 -1.99 -2.83 18.81
CA ASP A 122 -1.02 -2.54 19.88
C ASP A 122 -1.71 -1.99 21.15
N ASP A 123 -2.89 -1.36 21.04
CA ASP A 123 -3.73 -0.91 22.15
C ASP A 123 -4.52 -2.05 22.84
N GLY A 124 -4.37 -3.28 22.36
CA GLY A 124 -5.06 -4.46 22.85
C GLY A 124 -6.45 -4.69 22.27
N SER A 125 -7.02 -3.75 21.54
CA SER A 125 -8.30 -3.93 20.86
C SER A 125 -8.16 -4.91 19.67
N VAL A 126 -9.28 -5.49 19.26
CA VAL A 126 -9.32 -6.49 18.19
C VAL A 126 -10.23 -6.01 17.08
N VAL A 127 -9.73 -6.05 15.86
CA VAL A 127 -10.51 -5.84 14.63
C VAL A 127 -10.53 -7.14 13.81
N LYS A 128 -11.50 -7.28 12.90
CA LYS A 128 -11.69 -8.54 12.15
C LYS A 128 -11.84 -8.26 10.66
N PHE A 129 -11.33 -9.18 9.86
CA PHE A 129 -11.69 -9.25 8.45
C PHE A 129 -13.11 -9.79 8.31
N LEU A 130 -14.05 -8.96 7.93
CA LEU A 130 -15.44 -9.35 7.75
C LEU A 130 -15.92 -9.03 6.33
N PRO A 131 -16.85 -9.84 5.78
CA PRO A 131 -17.33 -9.65 4.42
C PRO A 131 -18.14 -8.36 4.30
N TYR A 132 -17.93 -7.68 3.19
CA TYR A 132 -18.67 -6.51 2.75
C TYR A 132 -18.90 -6.57 1.25
N SER A 133 -20.05 -6.10 0.80
CA SER A 133 -20.38 -5.95 -0.61
C SER A 133 -21.12 -4.64 -0.81
N THR A 134 -20.77 -3.89 -1.83
CA THR A 134 -21.51 -2.70 -2.25
C THR A 134 -22.38 -3.00 -3.47
N THR A 135 -23.44 -2.24 -3.66
CA THR A 135 -24.24 -2.21 -4.89
C THR A 135 -23.74 -1.16 -5.89
N GLY A 136 -22.84 -0.29 -5.43
CA GLY A 136 -22.07 0.64 -6.25
C GLY A 136 -20.85 0.00 -6.87
N THR A 137 -19.90 0.81 -7.28
CA THR A 137 -18.61 0.37 -7.83
C THR A 137 -17.42 0.71 -6.92
N ASP A 138 -17.64 1.58 -5.98
CA ASP A 138 -16.72 2.09 -4.99
C ASP A 138 -17.02 1.53 -3.60
N ILE A 139 -15.97 1.39 -2.81
CA ILE A 139 -16.05 1.04 -1.40
C ILE A 139 -15.95 2.33 -0.60
N ILE A 140 -17.07 2.79 -0.07
CA ILE A 140 -17.15 3.92 0.85
C ILE A 140 -17.01 3.35 2.26
N PHE A 141 -15.90 3.63 2.94
CA PHE A 141 -15.61 3.00 4.23
C PHE A 141 -16.60 3.40 5.32
N GLY A 142 -17.19 4.59 5.23
CA GLY A 142 -18.26 5.03 6.13
C GLY A 142 -19.51 4.15 6.09
N ASP A 143 -19.77 3.48 4.97
CA ASP A 143 -20.92 2.57 4.80
C ASP A 143 -20.64 1.16 5.35
N VAL A 144 -19.38 0.86 5.71
CA VAL A 144 -18.99 -0.45 6.23
C VAL A 144 -19.31 -0.55 7.71
N ALA A 145 -20.50 -0.99 8.05
CA ALA A 145 -21.08 -0.93 9.41
C ALA A 145 -20.18 -1.54 10.51
N HIS A 146 -19.42 -2.59 10.21
CA HIS A 146 -18.56 -3.23 11.22
C HIS A 146 -17.30 -2.44 11.56
N LEU A 147 -16.89 -1.48 10.72
CA LEU A 147 -15.77 -0.57 11.01
C LEU A 147 -16.12 0.48 12.05
N LYS A 148 -17.40 0.84 12.16
CA LYS A 148 -17.91 1.84 13.09
C LYS A 148 -17.19 3.20 12.97
N ILE A 149 -16.90 3.60 11.74
CA ILE A 149 -16.27 4.88 11.46
C ILE A 149 -17.24 6.00 11.78
N GLU A 150 -16.82 6.93 12.63
CA GLU A 150 -17.60 8.14 12.92
C GLU A 150 -17.41 9.16 11.79
N SER A 151 -18.42 10.02 11.55
CA SER A 151 -18.45 10.97 10.43
C SER A 151 -17.29 11.97 10.39
N ASN A 152 -16.56 12.11 11.48
CA ASN A 152 -15.41 13.00 11.63
C ASN A 152 -14.11 12.23 11.99
N GLN A 153 -14.11 10.92 11.79
CA GLN A 153 -12.94 10.12 12.11
C GLN A 153 -11.94 10.21 10.96
N GLU A 154 -10.81 10.84 11.23
CA GLU A 154 -9.72 11.13 10.33
C GLU A 154 -8.46 10.37 10.73
N LYS A 155 -7.43 10.37 9.88
CA LYS A 155 -6.11 9.78 10.12
C LYS A 155 -6.19 8.31 10.49
N ILE A 156 -6.86 7.57 9.62
CA ILE A 156 -7.13 6.14 9.77
C ILE A 156 -6.74 5.38 8.51
N LEU A 157 -6.68 4.06 8.62
CA LEU A 157 -6.53 3.19 7.48
C LEU A 157 -7.27 1.86 7.69
N CYS A 158 -7.58 1.21 6.57
CA CYS A 158 -8.19 -0.11 6.53
C CYS A 158 -7.46 -1.03 5.55
N TYR A 159 -7.57 -2.34 5.79
CA TYR A 159 -7.17 -3.36 4.84
C TYR A 159 -8.41 -3.98 4.20
N CYS A 160 -8.35 -4.21 2.90
CA CYS A 160 -9.36 -4.95 2.17
C CYS A 160 -8.71 -6.10 1.41
N ALA A 161 -9.36 -7.26 1.40
CA ALA A 161 -8.84 -8.44 0.70
C ALA A 161 -9.94 -9.20 -0.02
N CYS A 162 -9.57 -9.80 -1.15
CA CYS A 162 -10.40 -10.75 -1.87
C CYS A 162 -9.54 -11.74 -2.66
N TRP A 163 -10.16 -12.77 -3.21
CA TRP A 163 -9.50 -13.66 -4.15
C TRP A 163 -10.12 -13.47 -5.53
N LEU A 164 -9.26 -13.28 -6.53
CA LEU A 164 -9.60 -13.36 -7.93
C LEU A 164 -9.36 -14.79 -8.40
N ASP A 165 -10.40 -15.53 -8.71
CA ASP A 165 -10.30 -16.88 -9.22
C ASP A 165 -10.37 -16.85 -10.75
N SER A 166 -9.26 -17.21 -11.39
CA SER A 166 -9.08 -17.19 -12.84
C SER A 166 -9.10 -18.59 -13.43
N ASP A 167 -9.84 -18.80 -14.50
CA ASP A 167 -9.94 -20.10 -15.19
C ASP A 167 -8.66 -20.50 -15.93
N ALA A 168 -7.75 -19.54 -16.19
CA ALA A 168 -6.46 -19.72 -16.84
C ALA A 168 -5.45 -18.67 -16.34
N ASP A 169 -4.17 -18.82 -16.71
CA ASP A 169 -3.19 -17.73 -16.60
C ASP A 169 -3.62 -16.59 -17.51
N LYS A 170 -3.67 -15.36 -16.97
CA LYS A 170 -4.14 -14.17 -17.69
C LYS A 170 -3.30 -12.96 -17.39
N ASP A 171 -2.95 -12.20 -18.42
CA ASP A 171 -2.43 -10.84 -18.26
C ASP A 171 -3.63 -9.89 -18.14
N VAL A 172 -3.66 -9.12 -17.06
CA VAL A 172 -4.74 -8.19 -16.76
C VAL A 172 -4.19 -6.83 -16.37
N GLU A 173 -5.04 -5.82 -16.44
CA GLU A 173 -4.79 -4.53 -15.80
C GLU A 173 -5.64 -4.44 -14.52
N VAL A 174 -4.97 -4.19 -13.39
CA VAL A 174 -5.61 -3.81 -12.14
C VAL A 174 -5.53 -2.29 -12.06
N ARG A 175 -6.70 -1.65 -12.13
CA ARG A 175 -6.84 -0.19 -12.11
C ARG A 175 -7.42 0.24 -10.79
N VAL A 176 -6.82 1.25 -10.17
CA VAL A 176 -7.18 1.71 -8.83
C VAL A 176 -7.48 3.19 -8.86
N GLY A 177 -8.54 3.59 -8.18
CA GLY A 177 -8.80 4.94 -7.73
C GLY A 177 -8.95 4.94 -6.21
N SER A 178 -8.40 5.93 -5.52
CA SER A 178 -8.46 5.99 -4.07
C SER A 178 -8.47 7.42 -3.53
N ASP A 179 -9.13 7.59 -2.40
CA ASP A 179 -9.12 8.74 -1.54
C ASP A 179 -8.70 8.24 -0.13
N ASP A 180 -7.52 8.45 0.34
CA ASP A 180 -6.35 9.09 -0.26
C ASP A 180 -5.40 8.08 -0.95
N GLY A 181 -4.36 7.62 -0.24
CA GLY A 181 -3.33 6.73 -0.72
C GLY A 181 -3.63 5.25 -0.54
N TYR A 182 -2.82 4.39 -1.17
CA TYR A 182 -2.97 2.95 -1.01
C TYR A 182 -1.65 2.20 -1.20
N LYS A 183 -1.61 0.98 -0.64
CA LYS A 183 -0.65 -0.08 -1.01
C LYS A 183 -1.41 -1.28 -1.54
N LEU A 184 -0.92 -1.88 -2.62
CA LEU A 184 -1.55 -3.02 -3.28
C LEU A 184 -0.58 -4.19 -3.36
N TRP A 185 -1.02 -5.35 -2.88
CA TRP A 185 -0.32 -6.63 -3.06
C TRP A 185 -1.19 -7.60 -3.85
N ILE A 186 -0.56 -8.34 -4.75
CA ILE A 186 -1.20 -9.46 -5.46
C ILE A 186 -0.30 -10.69 -5.30
N ASN A 187 -0.87 -11.78 -4.81
CA ASN A 187 -0.13 -13.01 -4.50
C ASN A 187 1.12 -12.73 -3.64
N HIS A 188 0.98 -11.87 -2.62
CA HIS A 188 2.05 -11.49 -1.69
C HIS A 188 3.14 -10.58 -2.29
N GLN A 189 3.06 -10.23 -3.55
CA GLN A 189 3.98 -9.29 -4.19
C GLN A 189 3.41 -7.87 -4.10
N LEU A 190 4.19 -6.92 -3.58
CA LEU A 190 3.86 -5.49 -3.62
C LEU A 190 3.85 -5.01 -5.07
N ILE A 191 2.70 -4.55 -5.54
CA ILE A 191 2.48 -4.06 -6.90
C ILE A 191 2.59 -2.54 -6.95
N SER A 192 2.06 -1.87 -5.92
CA SER A 192 2.02 -0.40 -5.86
C SER A 192 2.04 0.10 -4.43
N GLU A 193 2.68 1.26 -4.27
CA GLU A 193 2.71 2.03 -3.03
C GLU A 193 2.53 3.51 -3.39
N MET A 194 1.34 4.05 -3.13
CA MET A 194 0.96 5.42 -3.48
C MET A 194 0.56 6.17 -2.21
N HIS A 195 1.52 6.91 -1.60
CA HIS A 195 1.25 7.75 -0.45
C HIS A 195 0.94 9.18 -0.91
N VAL A 196 -0.32 9.42 -1.25
CA VAL A 196 -0.81 10.66 -1.85
C VAL A 196 -2.01 11.20 -1.09
N TYR A 197 -2.24 12.51 -1.19
CA TYR A 197 -3.45 13.18 -0.71
C TYR A 197 -4.27 13.62 -1.90
N ARG A 198 -5.46 13.04 -2.08
CA ARG A 198 -6.27 13.28 -3.28
C ARG A 198 -7.70 12.79 -3.11
N ALA A 199 -8.60 13.35 -3.89
CA ALA A 199 -9.92 12.78 -4.14
C ALA A 199 -9.81 11.55 -5.05
N MET A 200 -10.74 10.61 -4.91
CA MET A 200 -10.82 9.43 -5.77
C MET A 200 -11.33 9.78 -7.15
N GLU A 201 -10.65 9.29 -8.17
CA GLU A 201 -11.11 9.26 -9.56
C GLU A 201 -11.00 7.84 -10.11
N MET A 202 -11.80 7.50 -11.12
CA MET A 202 -11.74 6.19 -11.75
C MET A 202 -10.42 6.02 -12.52
N ASP A 203 -9.80 4.84 -12.38
CA ASP A 203 -8.61 4.44 -13.13
C ASP A 203 -7.40 5.39 -12.97
N GLN A 204 -7.20 5.98 -11.77
CA GLN A 204 -6.07 6.88 -11.50
C GLN A 204 -4.72 6.21 -11.72
N GLU A 205 -4.58 4.94 -11.34
CA GLU A 205 -3.41 4.12 -11.62
C GLU A 205 -3.79 2.83 -12.33
N THR A 206 -2.89 2.37 -13.22
CA THR A 206 -3.03 1.13 -13.97
C THR A 206 -1.80 0.25 -13.77
N HIS A 207 -2.01 -0.96 -13.27
CA HIS A 207 -0.97 -1.94 -12.99
C HIS A 207 -1.15 -3.17 -13.87
N LYS A 208 -0.15 -3.50 -14.69
CA LYS A 208 -0.14 -4.73 -15.47
C LYS A 208 0.28 -5.89 -14.57
N VAL A 209 -0.57 -6.88 -14.46
CA VAL A 209 -0.43 -8.00 -13.55
C VAL A 209 -0.73 -9.31 -14.27
N LYS A 210 0.00 -10.36 -13.91
CA LYS A 210 -0.32 -11.72 -14.32
C LYS A 210 -1.09 -12.42 -13.21
N LEU A 211 -2.31 -12.84 -13.48
CA LEU A 211 -3.05 -13.77 -12.64
C LEU A 211 -2.68 -15.19 -13.03
N ASN A 212 -2.44 -16.03 -12.03
CA ASN A 212 -2.28 -17.47 -12.23
C ASN A 212 -3.65 -18.11 -12.35
N LYS A 213 -3.73 -19.25 -13.03
CA LYS A 213 -4.92 -20.10 -12.99
C LYS A 213 -5.26 -20.46 -11.54
N GLY A 214 -6.52 -20.34 -11.16
CA GLY A 214 -7.02 -20.53 -9.79
C GLY A 214 -7.03 -19.22 -9.00
N LYS A 215 -6.96 -19.33 -7.67
CA LYS A 215 -7.13 -18.22 -6.74
C LYS A 215 -5.87 -17.36 -6.64
N ASN A 216 -6.04 -16.06 -6.85
CA ASN A 216 -5.03 -15.02 -6.66
C ASN A 216 -5.48 -14.10 -5.53
N LEU A 217 -4.69 -14.01 -4.47
CA LEU A 217 -4.97 -13.11 -3.36
C LEU A 217 -4.70 -11.66 -3.78
N LEU A 218 -5.65 -10.81 -3.56
CA LEU A 218 -5.53 -9.37 -3.64
C LEU A 218 -5.69 -8.79 -2.24
N LEU A 219 -4.69 -8.03 -1.79
CA LEU A 219 -4.72 -7.27 -0.54
C LEU A 219 -4.45 -5.82 -0.87
N ILE A 220 -5.31 -4.93 -0.40
CA ILE A 220 -5.11 -3.48 -0.51
C ILE A 220 -5.24 -2.85 0.87
N LYS A 221 -4.32 -1.95 1.19
CA LYS A 221 -4.35 -1.05 2.34
C LYS A 221 -4.67 0.32 1.82
N VAL A 222 -5.74 0.93 2.31
CA VAL A 222 -6.14 2.28 1.93
C VAL A 222 -6.00 3.17 3.16
N ASP A 223 -5.31 4.30 3.02
CA ASP A 223 -5.17 5.27 4.09
C ASP A 223 -5.98 6.53 3.82
N GLN A 224 -6.31 7.23 4.90
CA GLN A 224 -7.03 8.49 4.89
C GLN A 224 -6.36 9.46 5.83
N ASP A 225 -6.21 10.70 5.38
CA ASP A 225 -5.85 11.82 6.25
C ASP A 225 -7.10 12.53 6.73
N THR A 226 -7.80 13.24 5.83
CA THR A 226 -9.04 13.97 6.13
C THR A 226 -10.02 13.88 4.96
N GLY A 227 -11.31 14.09 5.21
CA GLY A 227 -12.35 14.19 4.19
C GLY A 227 -13.04 12.86 3.88
N GLU A 228 -13.29 12.62 2.61
CA GLU A 228 -13.90 11.38 2.15
C GLU A 228 -12.91 10.21 2.28
N TYR A 229 -13.43 9.00 2.42
CA TYR A 229 -12.63 7.79 2.59
C TYR A 229 -13.22 6.67 1.77
N GLN A 230 -12.61 6.43 0.61
CA GLN A 230 -13.16 5.49 -0.36
C GLN A 230 -12.10 5.00 -1.35
N PHE A 231 -12.39 3.90 -2.04
CA PHE A 231 -11.61 3.43 -3.18
C PHE A 231 -12.47 2.64 -4.14
N MET A 232 -11.98 2.49 -5.37
CA MET A 232 -12.48 1.56 -6.35
C MET A 232 -11.34 0.78 -7.00
N LEU A 233 -11.63 -0.43 -7.42
CA LEU A 233 -10.65 -1.29 -8.09
C LEU A 233 -11.34 -2.05 -9.22
N ARG A 234 -10.72 -2.04 -10.39
CA ARG A 234 -11.16 -2.76 -11.58
C ARG A 234 -10.13 -3.78 -12.03
N VAL A 235 -10.61 -4.92 -12.55
CA VAL A 235 -9.78 -5.95 -13.20
C VAL A 235 -10.27 -6.07 -14.63
N VAL A 236 -9.47 -5.60 -15.58
CA VAL A 236 -9.85 -5.45 -16.99
C VAL A 236 -8.70 -5.86 -17.91
N GLY A 237 -9.03 -6.02 -19.19
CA GLY A 237 -8.04 -6.12 -20.27
C GLY A 237 -7.41 -4.77 -20.58
N SER A 238 -6.36 -4.78 -21.40
CA SER A 238 -5.69 -3.55 -21.87
C SER A 238 -6.61 -2.62 -22.70
N ASP A 239 -7.73 -3.13 -23.16
CA ASP A 239 -8.80 -2.38 -23.82
C ASP A 239 -9.84 -1.80 -22.85
N GLY A 240 -9.64 -1.98 -21.54
CA GLY A 240 -10.53 -1.53 -20.47
C GLY A 240 -11.80 -2.36 -20.29
N LYS A 241 -11.92 -3.49 -20.99
CA LYS A 241 -13.10 -4.36 -20.92
C LYS A 241 -12.91 -5.51 -19.92
N GLU A 242 -14.04 -6.06 -19.47
CA GLU A 242 -14.05 -7.25 -18.62
C GLU A 242 -13.36 -8.43 -19.31
N ILE A 243 -12.55 -9.16 -18.56
CA ILE A 243 -11.93 -10.40 -19.01
C ILE A 243 -12.78 -11.58 -18.53
N PRO A 244 -13.34 -12.38 -19.45
CA PRO A 244 -14.12 -13.55 -19.08
C PRO A 244 -13.33 -14.56 -18.24
N GLY A 245 -14.03 -15.30 -17.38
CA GLY A 245 -13.44 -16.38 -16.58
C GLY A 245 -12.70 -15.92 -15.34
N ILE A 246 -12.97 -14.69 -14.84
CA ILE A 246 -12.55 -14.20 -13.54
C ILE A 246 -13.77 -14.07 -12.64
N THR A 247 -13.68 -14.60 -11.43
CA THR A 247 -14.69 -14.45 -10.38
C THR A 247 -14.04 -13.99 -9.08
N VAL A 248 -14.83 -13.40 -8.18
CA VAL A 248 -14.37 -12.87 -6.89
C VAL A 248 -14.86 -13.76 -5.76
N TRP A 249 -14.02 -13.92 -4.75
CA TRP A 249 -14.33 -14.62 -3.49
C TRP A 249 -13.83 -13.79 -2.29
N ASN A 250 -14.58 -13.77 -1.19
CA ASN A 250 -14.20 -13.07 0.06
C ASN A 250 -14.53 -13.89 1.31
#